data_01b6d7419847af4b3f304ec5706c1a37
#
_entry.id   01b6d7419847af4b3f304ec5706c1a37
#
_cell.length_a   1.000
_cell.length_b   1.000
_cell.length_c   1.000
_cell.angle_alpha   90.00
_cell.angle_beta   90.00
_cell.angle_gamma   90.00
#
_symmetry.space_group_name_H-M   'P 1'
#
loop_
_entity.id
_entity.type
_entity.pdbx_description
1 polymer ?
#
loop_
_entity_poly.entity_id
_entity_poly.type
_entity_poly.pdbx_seq_one_letter_code
_entity_poly.pdbx_strand_id
1 'polypeptide(L)'
;DMSLVNDTISLLNVDGEEKYFHSDQGILYLSPSFQQKLLESGFKQSMSRRGNCWDNASMESCFGHLKDECKINECITFEEVARVIDDYTYYYNYERPQWNRNKMTPIEYELYINNLSDEEYALFLEKETLKYKNMMENAALKAIKRAKDVGVEIK
;
A
#
# COMPACT_ATOMS: atom_id res chain seq x y z
N ASP A 1 -7.64 -10.74 14.71
CA ASP A 1 -8.69 -11.77 14.74
C ASP A 1 -9.03 -12.20 13.31
N MET A 2 -9.04 -13.52 13.06
CA MET A 2 -9.32 -14.09 11.73
C MET A 2 -10.74 -13.81 11.24
N SER A 3 -11.71 -13.61 12.14
CA SER A 3 -13.08 -13.28 11.73
C SER A 3 -13.12 -11.94 10.99
N LEU A 4 -12.49 -10.91 11.53
CA LEU A 4 -12.41 -9.59 10.90
C LEU A 4 -11.79 -9.65 9.49
N VAL A 5 -10.72 -10.43 9.33
CA VAL A 5 -10.06 -10.59 8.02
C VAL A 5 -10.96 -11.31 7.02
N ASN A 6 -11.65 -12.38 7.46
CA ASN A 6 -12.58 -13.11 6.63
C ASN A 6 -13.80 -12.27 6.22
N ASP A 7 -14.32 -11.48 7.14
CA ASP A 7 -15.44 -10.57 6.89
C ASP A 7 -15.02 -9.51 5.87
N THR A 8 -13.82 -8.93 6.04
CA THR A 8 -13.27 -7.97 5.08
C THR A 8 -13.13 -8.56 3.68
N ILE A 9 -12.57 -9.77 3.54
CA ILE A 9 -12.43 -10.43 2.22
C ILE A 9 -13.82 -10.67 1.59
N SER A 10 -14.81 -11.02 2.39
CA SER A 10 -16.18 -11.26 1.89
C SER A 10 -16.87 -10.01 1.37
N LEU A 11 -16.44 -8.82 1.78
CA LEU A 11 -16.93 -7.53 1.28
C LEU A 11 -16.24 -7.09 -0.02
N LEU A 12 -15.10 -7.69 -0.36
CA LEU A 12 -14.36 -7.34 -1.57
C LEU A 12 -14.99 -8.02 -2.78
N ASN A 13 -15.28 -7.25 -3.81
CA ASN A 13 -15.83 -7.76 -5.06
C ASN A 13 -14.72 -8.02 -6.09
N VAL A 14 -14.77 -9.17 -6.76
CA VAL A 14 -13.83 -9.52 -7.83
C VAL A 14 -14.61 -9.57 -9.15
N ASP A 15 -14.58 -8.48 -9.90
CA ASP A 15 -15.33 -8.33 -11.15
C ASP A 15 -14.58 -8.96 -12.35
N GLY A 16 -14.32 -10.28 -12.28
CA GLY A 16 -13.81 -11.05 -13.41
C GLY A 16 -12.34 -10.80 -13.82
N GLU A 17 -11.67 -9.80 -13.26
CA GLU A 17 -10.26 -9.53 -13.49
C GLU A 17 -9.37 -10.21 -12.43
N GLU A 18 -8.12 -10.49 -12.80
CA GLU A 18 -7.13 -11.02 -11.87
C GLU A 18 -6.77 -9.96 -10.82
N LYS A 19 -7.14 -10.18 -9.56
CA LYS A 19 -6.85 -9.28 -8.46
C LYS A 19 -5.86 -9.89 -7.48
N TYR A 20 -4.96 -9.06 -6.98
CA TYR A 20 -3.95 -9.45 -6.00
C TYR A 20 -4.31 -8.89 -4.63
N PHE A 21 -4.25 -9.75 -3.62
CA PHE A 21 -4.27 -9.34 -2.22
C PHE A 21 -2.82 -9.30 -1.71
N HIS A 22 -2.29 -8.11 -1.50
CA HIS A 22 -0.92 -7.94 -1.01
C HIS A 22 -0.91 -7.73 0.50
N SER A 23 -0.03 -8.44 1.21
CA SER A 23 0.18 -8.33 2.65
C SER A 23 1.65 -8.48 3.03
N ASP A 24 1.97 -8.21 4.28
CA ASP A 24 3.20 -8.69 4.89
C ASP A 24 3.13 -10.20 5.18
N GLN A 25 4.20 -10.75 5.77
CA GLN A 25 4.24 -12.14 6.19
C GLN A 25 3.74 -12.34 7.63
N GLY A 26 2.73 -11.57 8.05
CA GLY A 26 2.08 -11.75 9.34
C GLY A 26 1.46 -13.14 9.49
N ILE A 27 1.48 -13.68 10.71
CA ILE A 27 1.04 -15.07 10.99
C ILE A 27 -0.39 -15.36 10.53
N LEU A 28 -1.26 -14.36 10.52
CA LEU A 28 -2.65 -14.50 10.05
C LEU A 28 -2.69 -14.76 8.55
N TYR A 29 -1.90 -14.04 7.78
CA TYR A 29 -1.84 -14.14 6.31
C TYR A 29 -1.13 -15.39 5.81
N LEU A 30 -0.33 -16.03 6.67
CA LEU A 30 0.33 -17.32 6.39
C LEU A 30 -0.55 -18.52 6.75
N SER A 31 -1.68 -18.32 7.42
CA SER A 31 -2.54 -19.43 7.84
C SER A 31 -3.20 -20.10 6.63
N PRO A 32 -3.27 -21.45 6.61
CA PRO A 32 -3.93 -22.17 5.52
C PRO A 32 -5.41 -21.79 5.34
N SER A 33 -6.10 -21.48 6.43
CA SER A 33 -7.51 -21.05 6.39
C SER A 33 -7.69 -19.71 5.70
N PHE A 34 -6.76 -18.75 5.92
CA PHE A 34 -6.77 -17.49 5.22
C PHE A 34 -6.48 -17.66 3.72
N GLN A 35 -5.46 -18.45 3.38
CA GLN A 35 -5.08 -18.71 1.98
C GLN A 35 -6.20 -19.38 1.21
N GLN A 36 -6.87 -20.34 1.83
CA GLN A 36 -8.03 -21.01 1.23
C GLN A 36 -9.18 -20.03 0.99
N LYS A 37 -9.52 -19.20 1.99
CA LYS A 37 -10.58 -18.19 1.88
C LYS A 37 -10.27 -17.17 0.78
N LEU A 38 -9.03 -16.74 0.69
CA LEU A 38 -8.58 -15.78 -0.32
C LEU A 38 -8.73 -16.36 -1.74
N LEU A 39 -8.32 -17.61 -1.93
CA LEU A 39 -8.47 -18.33 -3.20
C LEU A 39 -9.93 -18.50 -3.59
N GLU A 40 -10.78 -18.91 -2.64
CA GLU A 40 -12.23 -19.04 -2.86
C GLU A 40 -12.91 -17.71 -3.23
N SER A 41 -12.34 -16.60 -2.76
CA SER A 41 -12.80 -15.25 -3.10
C SER A 41 -12.21 -14.69 -4.41
N GLY A 42 -11.45 -15.51 -5.16
CA GLY A 42 -10.92 -15.13 -6.48
C GLY A 42 -9.67 -14.26 -6.45
N PHE A 43 -9.02 -14.09 -5.28
CA PHE A 43 -7.79 -13.33 -5.18
C PHE A 43 -6.54 -14.20 -5.32
N LYS A 44 -5.50 -13.65 -5.92
CA LYS A 44 -4.15 -14.18 -5.84
C LYS A 44 -3.40 -13.52 -4.68
N GLN A 45 -2.78 -14.32 -3.83
CA GLN A 45 -1.99 -13.81 -2.74
C GLN A 45 -0.63 -13.30 -3.25
N SER A 46 -0.27 -12.09 -2.84
CA SER A 46 1.05 -11.49 -2.99
C SER A 46 1.59 -11.13 -1.60
N MET A 47 2.87 -11.36 -1.35
CA MET A 47 3.47 -11.08 -0.04
C MET A 47 4.74 -10.27 -0.18
N SER A 48 4.91 -9.32 0.74
CA SER A 48 6.18 -8.62 0.94
C SER A 48 7.30 -9.60 1.20
N ARG A 49 8.48 -9.34 0.66
CA ARG A 49 9.69 -10.11 0.97
C ARG A 49 10.03 -9.97 2.46
N ARG A 50 10.54 -11.04 3.04
CA ARG A 50 10.88 -11.05 4.46
C ARG A 50 11.90 -9.95 4.79
N GLY A 51 11.57 -9.10 5.75
CA GLY A 51 12.44 -8.01 6.19
C GLY A 51 12.55 -6.83 5.22
N ASN A 52 11.72 -6.78 4.17
CA ASN A 52 11.71 -5.68 3.22
C ASN A 52 10.49 -4.77 3.44
N CYS A 53 10.69 -3.68 4.18
CA CYS A 53 9.65 -2.69 4.45
C CYS A 53 9.19 -1.92 3.21
N TRP A 54 9.97 -1.91 2.13
CA TRP A 54 9.62 -1.20 0.90
C TRP A 54 8.39 -1.79 0.20
N ASP A 55 8.24 -3.10 0.30
CA ASP A 55 7.13 -3.79 -0.36
C ASP A 55 5.77 -3.45 0.27
N ASN A 56 5.74 -2.98 1.52
CA ASN A 56 4.54 -2.57 2.25
C ASN A 56 4.48 -1.05 2.55
N ALA A 57 5.43 -0.28 2.04
CA ALA A 57 5.60 1.13 2.35
C ALA A 57 4.36 1.99 2.02
N SER A 58 3.64 1.66 0.96
CA SER A 58 2.43 2.40 0.57
C SER A 58 1.33 2.29 1.61
N MET A 59 1.12 1.09 2.17
CA MET A 59 0.15 0.85 3.23
C MET A 59 0.58 1.50 4.54
N GLU A 60 1.85 1.34 4.92
CA GLU A 60 2.42 1.97 6.11
C GLU A 60 2.31 3.50 6.05
N SER A 61 2.56 4.10 4.87
CA SER A 61 2.39 5.52 4.65
C SER A 61 0.93 5.96 4.79
N CYS A 62 -0.01 5.21 4.23
CA CYS A 62 -1.44 5.51 4.35
C CYS A 62 -1.89 5.50 5.82
N PHE A 63 -1.51 4.47 6.58
CA PHE A 63 -1.80 4.40 8.01
C PHE A 63 -1.06 5.46 8.83
N GLY A 64 0.14 5.86 8.43
CA GLY A 64 0.85 6.98 9.03
C GLY A 64 0.05 8.27 8.90
N HIS A 65 -0.38 8.60 7.69
CA HIS A 65 -1.21 9.78 7.45
C HIS A 65 -2.54 9.72 8.21
N LEU A 66 -3.22 8.57 8.21
CA LEU A 66 -4.45 8.39 8.98
C LEU A 66 -4.24 8.72 10.46
N LYS A 67 -3.17 8.22 11.06
CA LYS A 67 -2.86 8.45 12.48
C LYS A 67 -2.49 9.90 12.79
N ASP A 68 -1.78 10.56 11.87
CA ASP A 68 -1.27 11.92 12.06
C ASP A 68 -2.34 12.98 11.77
N GLU A 69 -3.19 12.72 10.80
CA GLU A 69 -4.18 13.69 10.30
C GLU A 69 -5.57 13.50 10.94
N CYS A 70 -5.87 12.30 11.47
CA CYS A 70 -7.14 12.02 12.15
C CYS A 70 -7.01 12.12 13.67
N LYS A 71 -8.00 12.74 14.27
CA LYS A 71 -8.10 12.89 15.74
C LYS A 71 -8.81 11.70 16.41
N ILE A 72 -8.44 10.47 16.02
CA ILE A 72 -9.06 9.25 16.55
C ILE A 72 -8.96 9.18 18.09
N ASN A 73 -7.85 9.70 18.66
CA ASN A 73 -7.63 9.72 20.10
C ASN A 73 -8.59 10.64 20.87
N GLU A 74 -9.30 11.54 20.19
CA GLU A 74 -10.30 12.42 20.80
C GLU A 74 -11.70 11.78 20.78
N CYS A 75 -11.91 10.67 20.06
CA CYS A 75 -13.17 9.95 19.97
C CYS A 75 -13.44 9.14 21.23
N ILE A 76 -14.69 9.16 21.70
CA ILE A 76 -15.13 8.45 22.91
C ILE A 76 -15.92 7.18 22.53
N THR A 77 -16.63 7.19 21.39
CA THR A 77 -17.48 6.09 20.97
C THR A 77 -16.95 5.44 19.69
N PHE A 78 -17.35 4.19 19.46
CA PHE A 78 -17.02 3.48 18.22
C PHE A 78 -17.62 4.17 16.98
N GLU A 79 -18.82 4.70 17.10
CA GLU A 79 -19.51 5.42 16.02
C GLU A 79 -18.78 6.72 15.63
N GLU A 80 -18.18 7.41 16.61
CA GLU A 80 -17.32 8.57 16.32
C GLU A 80 -16.05 8.17 15.59
N VAL A 81 -15.39 7.09 16.01
CA VAL A 81 -14.20 6.56 15.34
C VAL A 81 -14.54 6.15 13.90
N ALA A 82 -15.64 5.42 13.70
CA ALA A 82 -16.07 4.99 12.37
C ALA A 82 -16.30 6.19 11.45
N ARG A 83 -17.01 7.22 11.91
CA ARG A 83 -17.26 8.43 11.15
C ARG A 83 -15.97 9.17 10.77
N VAL A 84 -15.06 9.34 11.72
CA VAL A 84 -13.76 9.98 11.47
C VAL A 84 -12.94 9.23 10.41
N ILE A 85 -12.97 7.90 10.44
CA ILE A 85 -12.28 7.07 9.45
C ILE A 85 -12.96 7.19 8.08
N ASP A 86 -14.29 7.18 8.02
CA ASP A 86 -15.04 7.32 6.77
C ASP A 86 -14.79 8.70 6.13
N ASP A 87 -14.90 9.78 6.90
CA ASP A 87 -14.64 11.15 6.45
C ASP A 87 -13.20 11.30 5.95
N TYR A 88 -12.22 10.73 6.68
CA TYR A 88 -10.83 10.74 6.26
C TYR A 88 -10.59 9.91 4.99
N THR A 89 -11.22 8.76 4.87
CA THR A 89 -11.11 7.90 3.68
C THR A 89 -11.62 8.63 2.44
N TYR A 90 -12.73 9.35 2.58
CA TYR A 90 -13.24 10.20 1.51
C TYR A 90 -12.25 11.31 1.16
N TYR A 91 -11.81 12.09 2.15
CA TYR A 91 -10.83 13.16 1.95
C TYR A 91 -9.54 12.64 1.30
N TYR A 92 -8.97 11.54 1.80
CA TYR A 92 -7.74 10.95 1.28
C TYR A 92 -7.85 10.56 -0.19
N ASN A 93 -8.98 9.98 -0.59
CA ASN A 93 -9.16 9.47 -1.94
C ASN A 93 -9.59 10.54 -2.95
N TYR A 94 -10.39 11.53 -2.55
CA TYR A 94 -11.03 12.47 -3.46
C TYR A 94 -10.53 13.91 -3.35
N GLU A 95 -9.92 14.30 -2.22
CA GLU A 95 -9.57 15.71 -1.98
C GLU A 95 -8.08 15.94 -1.68
N ARG A 96 -7.36 14.92 -1.18
CA ARG A 96 -5.97 15.02 -0.74
C ARG A 96 -4.99 14.79 -1.89
N PRO A 97 -4.35 15.87 -2.45
CA PRO A 97 -3.36 15.70 -3.51
C PRO A 97 -2.08 15.02 -2.97
N GLN A 98 -1.50 14.13 -3.75
CA GLN A 98 -0.27 13.42 -3.40
C GLN A 98 0.88 13.81 -4.33
N TRP A 99 2.00 14.24 -3.75
CA TRP A 99 3.16 14.72 -4.50
C TRP A 99 3.74 13.66 -5.45
N ASN A 100 3.81 12.41 -5.00
CA ASN A 100 4.31 11.28 -5.77
C ASN A 100 3.37 10.83 -6.89
N ARG A 101 2.15 11.36 -6.95
CA ARG A 101 1.13 11.11 -7.97
C ARG A 101 0.84 12.36 -8.81
N ASN A 102 1.86 13.14 -9.13
CA ASN A 102 1.74 14.37 -9.90
C ASN A 102 0.75 15.38 -9.29
N LYS A 103 0.64 15.44 -7.96
CA LYS A 103 -0.33 16.24 -7.19
C LYS A 103 -1.81 15.86 -7.45
N MET A 104 -2.06 14.68 -7.98
CA MET A 104 -3.41 14.14 -8.13
C MET A 104 -3.84 13.45 -6.83
N THR A 105 -5.13 13.39 -6.60
CA THR A 105 -5.73 12.50 -5.59
C THR A 105 -5.60 11.04 -6.05
N PRO A 106 -5.74 10.05 -5.16
CA PRO A 106 -5.73 8.64 -5.56
C PRO A 106 -6.72 8.31 -6.69
N ILE A 107 -7.94 8.81 -6.62
CA ILE A 107 -8.97 8.56 -7.65
C ILE A 107 -8.62 9.26 -8.98
N GLU A 108 -8.16 10.50 -8.94
CA GLU A 108 -7.70 11.19 -10.16
C GLU A 108 -6.55 10.46 -10.82
N TYR A 109 -5.61 9.92 -10.03
CA TYR A 109 -4.47 9.18 -10.53
C TYR A 109 -4.87 7.83 -11.13
N GLU A 110 -5.80 7.13 -10.52
CA GLU A 110 -6.40 5.90 -11.07
C GLU A 110 -7.08 6.16 -12.41
N LEU A 111 -7.92 7.19 -12.48
CA LEU A 111 -8.58 7.60 -13.72
C LEU A 111 -7.56 8.00 -14.80
N TYR A 112 -6.51 8.70 -14.42
CA TYR A 112 -5.43 9.05 -15.35
C TYR A 112 -4.78 7.80 -15.94
N ILE A 113 -4.41 6.81 -15.12
CA ILE A 113 -3.78 5.57 -15.59
C ILE A 113 -4.73 4.77 -16.47
N ASN A 114 -6.00 4.63 -16.08
CA ASN A 114 -6.99 3.85 -16.81
C ASN A 114 -7.37 4.46 -18.16
N ASN A 115 -7.07 5.73 -18.39
CA ASN A 115 -7.31 6.41 -19.69
C ASN A 115 -6.06 6.46 -20.58
N LEU A 116 -4.93 5.88 -20.18
CA LEU A 116 -3.75 5.78 -21.05
C LEU A 116 -3.99 4.74 -22.16
N SER A 117 -3.48 5.02 -23.35
CA SER A 117 -3.36 3.98 -24.38
C SER A 117 -2.33 2.92 -23.99
N ASP A 118 -2.34 1.76 -24.64
CA ASP A 118 -1.38 0.68 -24.37
C ASP A 118 0.07 1.16 -24.51
N GLU A 119 0.37 2.01 -25.50
CA GLU A 119 1.70 2.56 -25.72
C GLU A 119 2.10 3.55 -24.61
N GLU A 120 1.18 4.44 -24.23
CA GLU A 120 1.40 5.38 -23.12
C GLU A 120 1.58 4.66 -21.80
N TYR A 121 0.80 3.60 -21.56
CA TYR A 121 0.90 2.79 -20.35
C TYR A 121 2.25 2.03 -20.29
N ALA A 122 2.71 1.48 -21.42
CA ALA A 122 4.03 0.86 -21.47
C ALA A 122 5.16 1.84 -21.15
N LEU A 123 5.10 3.06 -21.70
CA LEU A 123 6.05 4.13 -21.41
C LEU A 123 5.97 4.61 -19.94
N PHE A 124 4.76 4.67 -19.39
CA PHE A 124 4.54 4.98 -17.98
C PHE A 124 5.20 3.95 -17.06
N LEU A 125 5.01 2.65 -17.33
CA LEU A 125 5.62 1.55 -16.56
C LEU A 125 7.15 1.60 -16.62
N GLU A 126 7.72 1.89 -17.79
CA GLU A 126 9.17 2.03 -17.95
C GLU A 126 9.73 3.17 -17.07
N LYS A 127 9.07 4.33 -17.09
CA LYS A 127 9.45 5.49 -16.27
C LYS A 127 9.36 5.21 -14.77
N GLU A 128 8.27 4.58 -14.32
CA GLU A 128 8.11 4.25 -12.89
C GLU A 128 9.10 3.17 -12.45
N THR A 129 9.40 2.20 -13.30
CA THR A 129 10.43 1.18 -13.03
C THR A 129 11.81 1.82 -12.89
N LEU A 130 12.18 2.74 -13.77
CA LEU A 130 13.45 3.47 -13.69
C LEU A 130 13.54 4.34 -12.44
N LYS A 131 12.46 5.03 -12.10
CA LYS A 131 12.36 5.86 -10.90
C LYS A 131 12.56 5.01 -9.63
N TYR A 132 11.89 3.84 -9.55
CA TYR A 132 12.05 2.90 -8.45
C TYR A 132 13.50 2.39 -8.34
N LYS A 133 14.10 1.99 -9.46
CA LYS A 133 15.50 1.54 -9.51
C LYS A 133 16.45 2.62 -8.99
N ASN A 134 16.32 3.84 -9.45
CA ASN A 134 17.14 4.98 -9.01
C ASN A 134 16.95 5.26 -7.50
N MET A 135 15.73 5.14 -7.00
CA MET A 135 15.43 5.30 -5.57
C MET A 135 16.14 4.25 -4.73
N MET A 136 16.12 2.99 -5.16
CA MET A 136 16.78 1.87 -4.46
C MET A 136 18.30 2.01 -4.46
N GLU A 137 18.89 2.39 -5.60
CA GLU A 137 20.34 2.65 -5.71
C GLU A 137 20.78 3.80 -4.80
N ASN A 138 20.03 4.89 -4.76
CA ASN A 138 20.31 6.02 -3.86
C ASN A 138 20.17 5.64 -2.37
N ALA A 139 19.18 4.81 -2.03
CA ALA A 139 19.02 4.31 -0.67
C ALA A 139 20.20 3.42 -0.25
N ALA A 140 20.65 2.53 -1.13
CA ALA A 140 21.82 1.67 -0.90
C ALA A 140 23.11 2.50 -0.72
N LEU A 141 23.33 3.50 -1.57
CA LEU A 141 24.49 4.43 -1.45
C LEU A 141 24.47 5.20 -0.12
N LYS A 142 23.31 5.69 0.31
CA LYS A 142 23.15 6.34 1.62
C LYS A 142 23.43 5.39 2.78
N ALA A 143 22.99 4.14 2.69
CA ALA A 143 23.24 3.12 3.73
C ALA A 143 24.73 2.81 3.82
N ILE A 144 25.42 2.62 2.68
CA ILE A 144 26.86 2.39 2.60
C ILE A 144 27.64 3.58 3.21
N LYS A 145 27.24 4.80 2.88
CA LYS A 145 27.87 5.99 3.45
C LYS A 145 27.73 6.03 4.97
N ARG A 146 26.52 5.83 5.50
CA ARG A 146 26.27 5.79 6.96
C ARG A 146 27.09 4.71 7.66
N ALA A 147 27.19 3.50 7.06
CA ALA A 147 27.99 2.42 7.64
C ALA A 147 29.49 2.80 7.71
N LYS A 148 30.04 3.44 6.67
CA LYS A 148 31.42 3.95 6.67
C LYS A 148 31.64 5.02 7.75
N ASP A 149 30.69 5.95 7.90
CA ASP A 149 30.77 7.03 8.88
C ASP A 149 30.82 6.51 10.33
N VAL A 150 30.25 5.32 10.59
CA VAL A 150 30.29 4.66 11.91
C VAL A 150 31.35 3.55 12.01
N GLY A 151 32.26 3.45 11.04
CA GLY A 151 33.42 2.52 11.08
C GLY A 151 33.09 1.07 10.78
N VAL A 152 31.95 0.78 10.14
CA VAL A 152 31.59 -0.58 9.70
C VAL A 152 32.17 -0.85 8.33
N GLU A 153 33.06 -1.85 8.21
CA GLU A 153 33.51 -2.34 6.90
C GLU A 153 32.41 -3.15 6.23
N ILE A 154 31.98 -2.69 5.06
CA ILE A 154 31.04 -3.43 4.19
C ILE A 154 31.88 -4.24 3.22
N LYS A 155 31.78 -5.56 3.32
CA LYS A 155 32.39 -6.49 2.38
C LYS A 155 31.55 -6.63 1.12
#